data_c1872125f3d645cfc6ce53eab803c708
#
_entry.id   c1872125f3d645cfc6ce53eab803c708
#
_cell.length_a   1.000
_cell.length_b   1.000
_cell.length_c   1.000
_cell.angle_alpha   90.00
_cell.angle_beta   90.00
_cell.angle_gamma   90.00
#
_symmetry.space_group_name_H-M   'P 1'
#
loop_
_entity.id
_entity.type
_entity.pdbx_description
1 polymer ?
#
loop_
_entity_poly.entity_id
_entity_poly.type
_entity_poly.pdbx_seq_one_letter_code
_entity_poly.pdbx_strand_id
1 'polypeptide(L)'
;MAVSPELLDWMLDTDPALRWQVERDLAGASEPVWRATRARVATEGMGARLLALQDADGQWAGGAYFPGRADPRALNRPDDDEGQPYTATTWTLNALREWGVAASALAGTADKLAANSRWEYDDLPYWGGEVDCCINAF
;
A
#
# COMPACT_ATOMS: atom_id res chain seq x y z
N MET A 1 -28.24 -8.76 -5.42
CA MET A 1 -28.06 -8.90 -6.89
C MET A 1 -26.88 -9.83 -7.08
N ALA A 2 -27.03 -10.97 -7.74
CA ALA A 2 -25.95 -11.92 -7.95
C ALA A 2 -25.04 -11.42 -9.08
N VAL A 3 -23.73 -11.58 -8.91
CA VAL A 3 -22.74 -11.31 -9.96
C VAL A 3 -22.89 -12.36 -11.06
N SER A 4 -22.81 -11.96 -12.34
CA SER A 4 -22.88 -12.96 -13.43
C SER A 4 -21.63 -13.85 -13.42
N PRO A 5 -21.73 -15.12 -13.88
CA PRO A 5 -20.58 -16.01 -13.96
C PRO A 5 -19.42 -15.43 -14.77
N GLU A 6 -19.70 -14.81 -15.91
CA GLU A 6 -18.70 -14.23 -16.81
C GLU A 6 -17.96 -13.05 -16.13
N LEU A 7 -18.69 -12.23 -15.36
CA LEU A 7 -18.08 -11.14 -14.61
C LEU A 7 -17.24 -11.67 -13.45
N LEU A 8 -17.70 -12.71 -12.78
CA LEU A 8 -16.94 -13.34 -11.69
C LEU A 8 -15.65 -13.97 -12.22
N ASP A 9 -15.71 -14.69 -13.34
CA ASP A 9 -14.54 -15.29 -13.97
C ASP A 9 -13.51 -14.21 -14.37
N TRP A 10 -13.97 -13.10 -14.95
CA TRP A 10 -13.10 -11.96 -15.27
C TRP A 10 -12.46 -11.35 -14.02
N MET A 11 -13.18 -11.22 -12.92
CA MET A 11 -12.64 -10.69 -11.66
C MET A 11 -11.66 -11.67 -11.00
N LEU A 12 -11.82 -12.97 -11.21
CA LEU A 12 -10.89 -14.00 -10.73
C LEU A 12 -9.61 -14.12 -11.58
N ASP A 13 -9.64 -13.67 -12.85
CA ASP A 13 -8.48 -13.59 -13.72
C ASP A 13 -7.72 -12.27 -13.52
N THR A 14 -7.25 -12.05 -12.30
CA THR A 14 -6.63 -10.78 -11.91
C THR A 14 -5.46 -10.98 -10.93
N ASP A 15 -4.85 -9.86 -10.56
CA ASP A 15 -3.74 -9.81 -9.60
C ASP A 15 -4.12 -10.43 -8.24
N PRO A 16 -3.21 -11.14 -7.56
CA PRO A 16 -3.47 -11.72 -6.25
C PRO A 16 -4.05 -10.74 -5.22
N ALA A 17 -3.67 -9.46 -5.30
CA ALA A 17 -4.16 -8.41 -4.40
C ALA A 17 -5.68 -8.20 -4.46
N LEU A 18 -6.29 -8.41 -5.63
CA LEU A 18 -7.74 -8.34 -5.81
C LEU A 18 -8.37 -9.72 -5.74
N ARG A 19 -7.76 -10.72 -6.40
CA ARG A 19 -8.31 -12.05 -6.55
C ARG A 19 -8.73 -12.69 -5.23
N TRP A 20 -7.89 -12.63 -4.18
CA TRP A 20 -8.23 -13.26 -2.90
C TRP A 20 -9.48 -12.65 -2.26
N GLN A 21 -9.75 -11.36 -2.50
CA GLN A 21 -10.94 -10.68 -2.01
C GLN A 21 -12.18 -11.15 -2.78
N VAL A 22 -12.06 -11.27 -4.11
CA VAL A 22 -13.12 -11.84 -4.95
C VAL A 22 -13.43 -13.30 -4.57
N GLU A 23 -12.38 -14.11 -4.36
CA GLU A 23 -12.52 -15.50 -3.88
C GLU A 23 -13.29 -15.57 -2.57
N ARG A 24 -12.94 -14.70 -1.59
CA ARG A 24 -13.57 -14.69 -0.26
C ARG A 24 -14.99 -14.14 -0.29
N ASP A 25 -15.19 -13.00 -0.94
CA ASP A 25 -16.40 -12.18 -0.73
C ASP A 25 -17.48 -12.42 -1.81
N LEU A 26 -17.10 -12.86 -2.99
CA LEU A 26 -18.03 -13.03 -4.12
C LEU A 26 -18.14 -14.46 -4.61
N ALA A 27 -17.02 -15.20 -4.68
CA ALA A 27 -17.01 -16.58 -5.16
C ALA A 27 -17.36 -17.61 -4.07
N GLY A 28 -17.37 -17.20 -2.78
CA GLY A 28 -17.62 -18.11 -1.67
C GLY A 28 -16.57 -19.20 -1.53
N ALA A 29 -15.32 -18.92 -1.94
CA ALA A 29 -14.23 -19.87 -1.85
C ALA A 29 -13.92 -20.22 -0.39
N SER A 30 -13.49 -21.46 -0.16
CA SER A 30 -13.10 -21.90 1.17
C SER A 30 -11.88 -21.12 1.71
N GLU A 31 -11.78 -21.00 3.02
CA GLU A 31 -10.69 -20.27 3.68
C GLU A 31 -9.29 -20.68 3.23
N PRO A 32 -8.94 -21.96 3.07
CA PRO A 32 -7.63 -22.36 2.56
C PRO A 32 -7.34 -21.81 1.16
N VAL A 33 -8.33 -21.68 0.29
CA VAL A 33 -8.17 -21.20 -1.09
C VAL A 33 -7.81 -19.72 -1.10
N TRP A 34 -8.67 -18.86 -0.55
CA TRP A 34 -8.39 -17.43 -0.57
C TRP A 34 -7.17 -17.04 0.28
N ARG A 35 -6.86 -17.78 1.35
CA ARG A 35 -5.61 -17.57 2.11
C ARG A 35 -4.37 -17.91 1.30
N ALA A 36 -4.41 -18.97 0.50
CA ALA A 36 -3.30 -19.31 -0.39
C ALA A 36 -3.08 -18.22 -1.45
N THR A 37 -4.15 -17.69 -2.04
CA THR A 37 -4.05 -16.55 -2.97
C THR A 37 -3.53 -15.31 -2.27
N ARG A 38 -4.04 -14.97 -1.09
CA ARG A 38 -3.58 -13.83 -0.30
C ARG A 38 -2.09 -13.91 0.03
N ALA A 39 -1.58 -15.10 0.36
CA ALA A 39 -0.16 -15.28 0.69
C ALA A 39 0.78 -14.93 -0.48
N ARG A 40 0.30 -14.97 -1.71
CA ARG A 40 1.05 -14.63 -2.93
C ARG A 40 1.21 -13.11 -3.12
N VAL A 41 0.39 -12.29 -2.49
CA VAL A 41 0.40 -10.82 -2.69
C VAL A 41 1.78 -10.21 -2.41
N ALA A 42 2.52 -10.72 -1.42
CA ALA A 42 3.84 -10.21 -1.10
C ALA A 42 4.94 -10.60 -2.11
N THR A 43 4.70 -11.61 -2.94
CA THR A 43 5.70 -12.19 -3.85
C THR A 43 5.33 -12.09 -5.32
N GLU A 44 4.10 -11.70 -5.62
CA GLU A 44 3.59 -11.63 -6.98
C GLU A 44 2.83 -10.33 -7.23
N GLY A 45 2.73 -9.92 -8.48
CA GLY A 45 1.88 -8.85 -8.96
C GLY A 45 2.19 -7.47 -8.38
N MET A 46 1.13 -6.73 -8.08
CA MET A 46 1.22 -5.33 -7.59
C MET A 46 1.88 -5.24 -6.23
N GLY A 47 1.54 -6.16 -5.30
CA GLY A 47 2.09 -6.15 -3.95
C GLY A 47 3.60 -6.33 -3.95
N ALA A 48 4.12 -7.33 -4.69
CA ALA A 48 5.56 -7.54 -4.82
C ALA A 48 6.28 -6.33 -5.44
N ARG A 49 5.68 -5.74 -6.48
CA ARG A 49 6.25 -4.53 -7.11
C ARG A 49 6.31 -3.35 -6.16
N LEU A 50 5.25 -3.14 -5.38
CA LEU A 50 5.19 -2.04 -4.43
C LEU A 50 6.17 -2.23 -3.26
N LEU A 51 6.30 -3.46 -2.74
CA LEU A 51 7.31 -3.79 -1.74
C LEU A 51 8.74 -3.57 -2.25
N ALA A 52 9.02 -3.89 -3.52
CA ALA A 52 10.32 -3.71 -4.13
C ALA A 52 10.72 -2.22 -4.32
N LEU A 53 9.77 -1.30 -4.19
CA LEU A 53 10.01 0.15 -4.25
C LEU A 53 10.35 0.77 -2.90
N GLN A 54 10.41 -0.03 -1.82
CA GLN A 54 10.80 0.47 -0.51
C GLN A 54 12.25 0.93 -0.52
N ASP A 55 12.48 2.15 -0.06
CA ASP A 55 13.81 2.72 0.08
C ASP A 55 14.57 2.12 1.29
N ALA A 56 15.88 2.26 1.32
CA ALA A 56 16.73 1.67 2.37
C ALA A 56 16.38 2.16 3.79
N ASP A 57 15.87 3.39 3.89
CA ASP A 57 15.42 4.03 5.12
C ASP A 57 14.04 3.58 5.60
N GLY A 58 13.36 2.75 4.82
CA GLY A 58 12.05 2.20 5.12
C GLY A 58 10.87 2.97 4.50
N GLN A 59 11.13 4.11 3.89
CA GLN A 59 10.13 4.94 3.24
C GLN A 59 9.82 4.47 1.81
N TRP A 60 8.77 5.04 1.22
CA TRP A 60 8.49 5.03 -0.21
C TRP A 60 8.49 6.44 -0.72
N ALA A 61 9.10 6.63 -1.89
CA ALA A 61 9.21 7.93 -2.56
C ALA A 61 9.84 9.03 -1.68
N GLY A 62 10.64 8.66 -0.68
CA GLY A 62 11.39 9.58 0.15
C GLY A 62 10.56 10.51 1.04
N GLY A 63 9.32 10.14 1.41
CA GLY A 63 8.48 10.98 2.25
C GLY A 63 7.42 10.21 3.03
N ALA A 64 6.87 10.85 4.07
CA ALA A 64 5.82 10.28 4.91
C ALA A 64 4.45 10.31 4.20
N TYR A 65 4.01 11.49 3.78
CA TYR A 65 2.72 11.71 3.12
C TYR A 65 2.85 12.26 1.70
N PHE A 66 3.85 13.11 1.46
CA PHE A 66 4.21 13.62 0.15
C PHE A 66 5.54 13.02 -0.32
N PRO A 67 5.71 12.74 -1.61
CA PRO A 67 7.00 12.31 -2.15
C PRO A 67 8.09 13.36 -1.89
N GLY A 68 9.28 12.91 -1.52
CA GLY A 68 10.44 13.78 -1.36
C GLY A 68 10.80 14.49 -2.67
N ARG A 69 11.26 15.74 -2.58
CA ARG A 69 11.59 16.56 -3.76
C ARG A 69 12.68 15.97 -4.65
N ALA A 70 13.57 15.16 -4.08
CA ALA A 70 14.66 14.53 -4.81
C ALA A 70 14.29 13.15 -5.41
N ASP A 71 13.07 12.65 -5.18
CA ASP A 71 12.66 11.35 -5.69
C ASP A 71 12.32 11.44 -7.18
N PRO A 72 13.00 10.65 -8.05
CA PRO A 72 12.70 10.63 -9.48
C PRO A 72 11.25 10.23 -9.80
N ARG A 73 10.60 9.51 -8.88
CA ARG A 73 9.18 9.11 -9.00
C ARG A 73 8.24 10.30 -8.77
N ALA A 74 8.74 11.38 -8.19
CA ALA A 74 8.02 12.63 -7.99
C ALA A 74 8.02 13.55 -9.22
N LEU A 75 8.52 13.08 -10.38
CA LEU A 75 8.67 13.87 -11.61
C LEU A 75 7.37 14.46 -12.18
N ASN A 76 6.23 13.96 -11.73
CA ASN A 76 4.92 14.53 -12.09
C ASN A 76 4.32 15.34 -10.93
N ARG A 77 5.15 15.81 -10.00
CA ARG A 77 4.67 16.75 -8.99
C ARG A 77 4.38 18.06 -9.68
N PRO A 78 3.11 18.44 -9.83
CA PRO A 78 2.78 19.75 -10.36
C PRO A 78 3.41 20.80 -9.46
N ASP A 79 3.93 21.84 -10.05
CA ASP A 79 4.33 23.02 -9.30
C ASP A 79 3.12 23.50 -8.50
N ASP A 80 3.21 23.33 -7.22
CA ASP A 80 2.48 23.92 -6.11
C ASP A 80 0.99 23.67 -5.90
N ASP A 81 0.14 23.17 -6.81
CA ASP A 81 -1.30 23.10 -6.50
C ASP A 81 -2.12 21.97 -7.18
N GLU A 82 -1.55 21.13 -7.99
CA GLU A 82 -2.34 20.15 -8.77
C GLU A 82 -2.12 18.70 -8.33
N GLY A 83 -2.74 18.34 -7.23
CA GLY A 83 -2.91 16.93 -6.88
C GLY A 83 -1.70 16.29 -6.23
N GLN A 84 -1.99 15.35 -5.37
CA GLN A 84 -1.00 14.62 -4.60
C GLN A 84 -0.66 13.31 -5.29
N PRO A 85 0.62 13.02 -5.58
CA PRO A 85 1.02 11.69 -5.98
C PRO A 85 0.90 10.74 -4.79
N TYR A 86 0.03 9.75 -4.88
CA TYR A 86 -0.22 8.74 -3.83
C TYR A 86 0.87 7.66 -3.82
N THR A 87 2.15 8.07 -3.74
CA THR A 87 3.31 7.19 -3.81
C THR A 87 4.15 7.18 -2.54
N ALA A 88 3.91 8.12 -1.63
CA ALA A 88 4.63 8.23 -0.37
C ALA A 88 4.23 7.13 0.62
N THR A 89 4.96 7.05 1.73
CA THR A 89 4.95 5.94 2.69
C THR A 89 3.57 5.61 3.22
N THR A 90 2.81 6.60 3.72
CA THR A 90 1.49 6.37 4.32
C THR A 90 0.50 5.79 3.32
N TRP A 91 0.45 6.32 2.10
CA TRP A 91 -0.41 5.82 1.02
C TRP A 91 -0.03 4.40 0.61
N THR A 92 1.27 4.13 0.51
CA THR A 92 1.80 2.83 0.15
C THR A 92 1.49 1.77 1.22
N LEU A 93 1.71 2.08 2.50
CA LEU A 93 1.39 1.16 3.59
C LEU A 93 -0.11 0.87 3.65
N ASN A 94 -0.95 1.88 3.41
CA ASN A 94 -2.40 1.72 3.35
C ASN A 94 -2.80 0.79 2.19
N ALA A 95 -2.25 1.00 0.99
CA ALA A 95 -2.48 0.11 -0.15
C ALA A 95 -2.04 -1.33 0.14
N LEU A 96 -0.85 -1.55 0.69
CA LEU A 96 -0.35 -2.87 1.04
C LEU A 96 -1.25 -3.58 2.08
N ARG A 97 -1.78 -2.84 3.06
CA ARG A 97 -2.76 -3.33 4.04
C ARG A 97 -4.05 -3.77 3.35
N GLU A 98 -4.63 -2.92 2.51
CA GLU A 98 -5.88 -3.20 1.78
C GLU A 98 -5.71 -4.39 0.81
N TRP A 99 -4.55 -4.51 0.19
CA TRP A 99 -4.23 -5.65 -0.69
C TRP A 99 -3.96 -6.94 0.07
N GLY A 100 -3.84 -6.87 1.40
CA GLY A 100 -3.72 -8.04 2.25
C GLY A 100 -2.30 -8.57 2.41
N VAL A 101 -1.29 -7.74 2.20
CA VAL A 101 0.12 -8.11 2.45
C VAL A 101 0.28 -8.51 3.92
N ALA A 102 0.98 -9.61 4.14
CA ALA A 102 1.28 -10.08 5.49
C ALA A 102 2.29 -9.17 6.19
N ALA A 103 2.09 -8.89 7.48
CA ALA A 103 2.99 -8.06 8.27
C ALA A 103 4.45 -8.54 8.26
N SER A 104 4.68 -9.86 8.10
CA SER A 104 6.02 -10.43 7.96
C SER A 104 6.80 -9.92 6.75
N ALA A 105 6.12 -9.53 5.69
CA ALA A 105 6.75 -8.93 4.50
C ALA A 105 7.25 -7.49 4.75
N LEU A 106 6.81 -6.87 5.84
CA LEU A 106 7.19 -5.53 6.28
C LEU A 106 8.07 -5.58 7.54
N ALA A 107 8.73 -6.72 7.79
CA ALA A 107 9.59 -6.89 8.96
C ALA A 107 10.70 -5.81 8.98
N GLY A 108 10.83 -5.10 10.11
CA GLY A 108 11.80 -4.01 10.29
C GLY A 108 11.39 -2.66 9.68
N THR A 109 10.32 -2.58 8.90
CA THR A 109 9.83 -1.31 8.32
C THR A 109 9.43 -0.33 9.43
N ALA A 110 8.75 -0.79 10.47
CA ALA A 110 8.32 0.07 11.57
C ALA A 110 9.51 0.74 12.29
N ASP A 111 10.57 -0.01 12.56
CA ASP A 111 11.77 0.53 13.22
C ASP A 111 12.49 1.52 12.31
N LYS A 112 12.59 1.22 11.02
CA LYS A 112 13.19 2.13 10.03
C LYS A 112 12.42 3.45 9.94
N LEU A 113 11.08 3.40 9.88
CA LEU A 113 10.25 4.59 9.85
C LEU A 113 10.34 5.39 11.15
N ALA A 114 10.41 4.73 12.29
CA ALA A 114 10.63 5.41 13.58
C ALA A 114 11.94 6.20 13.60
N ALA A 115 12.99 5.64 13.01
CA ALA A 115 14.32 6.25 12.98
C ALA A 115 14.46 7.36 11.92
N ASN A 116 13.85 7.18 10.75
CA ASN A 116 14.21 7.95 9.56
C ASN A 116 13.08 8.80 9.00
N SER A 117 11.80 8.52 9.34
CA SER A 117 10.67 9.22 8.74
C SER A 117 10.12 10.31 9.64
N ARG A 118 9.80 11.45 9.03
CA ARG A 118 9.15 12.60 9.65
C ARG A 118 8.01 13.05 8.77
N TRP A 119 6.94 13.56 9.41
CA TRP A 119 5.87 14.24 8.70
C TRP A 119 6.38 15.53 8.08
N GLU A 120 5.92 15.85 6.90
CA GLU A 120 6.34 17.03 6.14
C GLU A 120 5.90 18.35 6.79
N TYR A 121 4.89 18.29 7.66
CA TYR A 121 4.46 19.39 8.51
C TYR A 121 5.00 19.17 9.92
N ASP A 122 5.50 20.23 10.55
CA ASP A 122 5.97 20.29 11.93
C ASP A 122 7.10 19.29 12.30
N ASP A 123 7.66 18.56 11.34
CA ASP A 123 8.76 17.61 11.54
C ASP A 123 8.50 16.57 12.66
N LEU A 124 7.25 16.20 12.85
CA LEU A 124 6.85 15.23 13.87
C LEU A 124 7.36 13.83 13.53
N PRO A 125 7.75 13.03 14.55
CA PRO A 125 8.09 11.61 14.34
C PRO A 125 6.92 10.88 13.68
N TYR A 126 7.19 10.00 12.72
CA TYR A 126 6.19 9.30 11.94
C TYR A 126 5.10 8.65 12.82
N TRP A 127 5.50 7.94 13.87
CA TRP A 127 4.55 7.29 14.79
C TRP A 127 3.97 8.23 15.86
N GLY A 128 4.38 9.49 15.88
CA GLY A 128 3.78 10.52 16.73
C GLY A 128 2.43 11.03 16.20
N GLY A 129 2.15 10.71 14.95
CA GLY A 129 0.99 11.18 14.23
C GLY A 129 1.18 12.59 13.65
N GLU A 130 0.30 12.93 12.73
CA GLU A 130 0.25 14.21 12.06
C GLU A 130 -0.81 15.11 12.73
N VAL A 131 -0.74 16.42 12.52
CA VAL A 131 -1.69 17.39 13.12
C VAL A 131 -3.10 17.25 12.57
N ASP A 132 -3.24 16.81 11.31
CA ASP A 132 -4.53 16.60 10.68
C ASP A 132 -5.15 15.26 11.09
N CYS A 133 -6.33 15.34 11.71
CA CYS A 133 -7.05 14.14 12.17
C CYS A 133 -7.43 13.19 11.03
N CYS A 134 -7.65 13.68 9.82
CA CYS A 134 -7.95 12.86 8.65
C CYS A 134 -6.75 11.99 8.22
N ILE A 135 -5.53 12.48 8.38
CA ILE A 135 -4.32 11.73 8.09
C ILE A 135 -4.10 10.64 9.15
N ASN A 136 -4.35 10.95 10.43
CA ASN A 136 -4.22 9.98 11.50
C ASN A 136 -5.30 8.88 11.49
N ALA A 137 -6.31 8.98 10.64
CA ALA A 137 -7.38 7.98 10.51
C ALA A 137 -7.04 6.81 9.56
N PHE A 138 -5.91 6.85 8.87
CA PHE A 138 -5.46 5.79 7.95
C PHE A 138 -4.80 4.56 8.61
#